data_a18e0e95c799585ea8bddfc9914a49f0
#
_entry.id   a18e0e95c799585ea8bddfc9914a49f0
#
_cell.length_a   1.000
_cell.length_b   1.000
_cell.length_c   1.000
_cell.angle_alpha   90.00
_cell.angle_beta   90.00
_cell.angle_gamma   90.00
#
_symmetry.space_group_name_H-M   'P 1'
#
loop_
_entity.id
_entity.type
_entity.pdbx_description
1 polymer ?
#
loop_
_entity_poly.entity_id
_entity_poly.type
_entity_poly.pdbx_seq_one_letter_code
_entity_poly.pdbx_strand_id
1 'polypeptide(L)'
;MTPRRPTRQIRIGDERTGIVRVGGGLPTARHPDATPTSPPERGGPAPVSVQTMTAGYTHEIDKCVAEIHKLTAAGADIVRVAVPEKKDTLALREILNQTTVPIVADVHFHFQRALEAVEAGVHKIRLNPGNIADRGEVIEVIRACQASHGGSGIPIRVGVNEGSIIERKDKQKRAKELGAFFSDHKHGYLLAIMIAKLEEYLDIFYEEDFRDIAISAKSMDATIVIDAYTEIGKRFDHPLHLGVTHAGPKETGCIRSVAALGALLANGVGDTIRISYASDPVYEVEDGLELLWSLGMRERVGAELIACPTCGRIQVDLFTLTQEVRKTLAEHITLPMKVAVMGCVVNGPGEAEGADVAVFAGDRKGIIYVQGERVATVPEAEILDRLLTECRAFEAKVRSGGAKLGEKKVAIVPPDPDGELGSGWEKMAAERLAGGTTRLTVDGR
;
A
#
# COMPACT_ATOMS: atom_id res chain seq x y z
N MET A 1 -15.33 -7.31 2.00
CA MET A 1 -14.07 -7.60 2.72
C MET A 1 -14.35 -7.82 4.19
N THR A 2 -13.55 -8.63 4.86
CA THR A 2 -13.62 -8.80 6.31
C THR A 2 -13.23 -7.50 7.00
N PRO A 3 -13.95 -7.04 8.04
CA PRO A 3 -13.55 -5.88 8.82
C PRO A 3 -12.13 -6.07 9.37
N ARG A 4 -11.34 -4.99 9.40
CA ARG A 4 -10.00 -5.06 9.96
C ARG A 4 -10.05 -5.42 11.44
N ARG A 5 -9.13 -6.30 11.85
CA ARG A 5 -9.01 -6.66 13.25
C ARG A 5 -8.70 -5.41 14.10
N PRO A 6 -9.25 -5.28 15.31
CA PRO A 6 -8.88 -4.21 16.20
C PRO A 6 -7.44 -4.38 16.69
N THR A 7 -6.68 -3.30 16.71
CA THR A 7 -5.30 -3.26 17.18
C THR A 7 -5.07 -2.05 18.07
N ARG A 8 -3.96 -2.03 18.81
CA ARG A 8 -3.46 -0.79 19.41
C ARG A 8 -3.14 0.21 18.31
N GLN A 9 -3.28 1.49 18.60
CA GLN A 9 -2.86 2.52 17.66
C GLN A 9 -1.51 3.07 18.08
N ILE A 10 -0.58 3.13 17.14
CA ILE A 10 0.71 3.83 17.29
C ILE A 10 0.73 5.07 16.42
N ARG A 11 1.54 6.04 16.78
CA ARG A 11 1.72 7.32 16.07
C ARG A 11 3.16 7.40 15.56
N ILE A 12 3.34 7.78 14.29
CA ILE A 12 4.65 7.91 13.67
C ILE A 12 4.69 9.29 13.02
N GLY A 13 5.68 10.10 13.35
CA GLY A 13 5.78 11.48 12.89
C GLY A 13 5.53 12.50 14.02
N ASP A 14 5.66 13.75 13.67
CA ASP A 14 5.48 14.92 14.54
C ASP A 14 4.61 16.00 13.87
N GLU A 15 4.49 17.18 14.45
CA GLU A 15 3.71 18.29 13.90
C GLU A 15 4.27 18.78 12.55
N ARG A 16 5.59 18.65 12.33
CA ARG A 16 6.26 19.10 11.11
C ARG A 16 6.07 18.11 9.94
N THR A 17 6.16 16.82 10.22
CA THR A 17 6.04 15.76 9.22
C THR A 17 4.63 15.23 9.04
N GLY A 18 3.71 15.68 9.89
CA GLY A 18 2.41 15.05 10.04
C GLY A 18 2.48 13.74 10.83
N ILE A 19 1.36 13.39 11.45
CA ILE A 19 1.26 12.17 12.26
C ILE A 19 0.55 11.09 11.46
N VAL A 20 1.28 10.05 11.07
CA VAL A 20 0.72 8.82 10.51
C VAL A 20 0.26 7.93 11.65
N ARG A 21 -1.05 7.70 11.73
CA ARG A 21 -1.64 6.75 12.68
C ARG A 21 -1.63 5.36 12.05
N VAL A 22 -1.20 4.37 12.82
CA VAL A 22 -1.10 2.97 12.36
C VAL A 22 -1.84 2.07 13.36
N GLY A 23 -2.75 1.24 12.86
CA GLY A 23 -3.62 0.41 13.68
C GLY A 23 -4.83 1.17 14.22
N GLY A 24 -5.48 0.62 15.23
CA GLY A 24 -6.64 1.22 15.91
C GLY A 24 -7.79 0.22 16.07
N GLY A 25 -8.91 0.73 16.65
CA GLY A 25 -10.11 -0.07 16.92
C GLY A 25 -10.15 -0.70 18.32
N LEU A 26 -9.01 -0.80 19.03
CA LEU A 26 -9.03 -1.08 20.46
C LEU A 26 -9.19 0.23 21.25
N PRO A 27 -9.89 0.20 22.40
CA PRO A 27 -9.88 1.32 23.32
C PRO A 27 -8.43 1.61 23.73
N THR A 28 -7.99 2.86 23.57
CA THR A 28 -6.70 3.30 24.11
C THR A 28 -6.75 3.15 25.63
N ALA A 29 -5.86 2.35 26.21
CA ALA A 29 -5.66 2.35 27.66
C ALA A 29 -5.26 3.79 28.04
N ARG A 30 -6.05 4.45 28.89
CA ARG A 30 -5.74 5.78 29.40
C ARG A 30 -4.43 5.67 30.17
N HIS A 31 -3.45 6.51 29.85
CA HIS A 31 -2.36 6.78 30.77
C HIS A 31 -2.99 7.29 32.07
N PRO A 32 -2.62 6.78 33.26
CA PRO A 32 -3.28 7.16 34.52
C PRO A 32 -3.23 8.64 34.82
N ASP A 33 -2.30 9.41 34.23
CA ASP A 33 -2.09 10.82 34.47
C ASP A 33 -2.59 11.76 33.36
N ALA A 34 -3.31 11.25 32.36
CA ALA A 34 -3.87 12.10 31.31
C ALA A 34 -5.14 12.80 31.80
N THR A 35 -5.07 14.10 32.02
CA THR A 35 -6.25 14.96 32.28
C THR A 35 -7.25 14.85 31.13
N PRO A 36 -8.57 14.71 31.42
CA PRO A 36 -9.58 14.48 30.39
C PRO A 36 -9.95 15.78 29.69
N THR A 37 -9.23 16.16 28.65
CA THR A 37 -9.56 17.36 27.84
C THR A 37 -10.14 17.06 26.47
N SER A 38 -10.41 15.80 26.11
CA SER A 38 -11.20 15.47 24.91
C SER A 38 -11.84 14.09 25.06
N PRO A 39 -13.10 13.89 24.61
CA PRO A 39 -13.67 12.55 24.56
C PRO A 39 -12.82 11.67 23.64
N PRO A 40 -12.70 10.35 23.91
CA PRO A 40 -12.01 9.45 23.01
C PRO A 40 -12.75 9.50 21.67
N GLU A 41 -12.08 10.02 20.64
CA GLU A 41 -12.55 9.86 19.28
C GLU A 41 -12.69 8.34 19.05
N ARG A 42 -13.92 7.87 18.91
CA ARG A 42 -14.24 6.54 18.42
C ARG A 42 -13.95 6.52 16.93
N GLY A 43 -12.67 6.68 16.57
CA GLY A 43 -12.19 6.50 15.21
C GLY A 43 -12.07 5.02 14.94
N GLY A 44 -12.58 4.57 13.83
CA GLY A 44 -12.28 3.25 13.27
C GLY A 44 -10.75 3.09 13.06
N PRO A 45 -10.30 1.91 12.59
CA PRO A 45 -8.88 1.68 12.30
C PRO A 45 -8.37 2.71 11.28
N ALA A 46 -7.18 3.26 11.53
CA ALA A 46 -6.54 4.20 10.62
C ALA A 46 -6.35 3.55 9.22
N PRO A 47 -6.33 4.33 8.13
CA PRO A 47 -6.01 3.80 6.81
C PRO A 47 -4.71 3.00 6.82
N VAL A 48 -4.63 1.96 5.97
CA VAL A 48 -3.38 1.20 5.81
C VAL A 48 -2.33 2.11 5.18
N SER A 49 -1.18 2.27 5.85
CA SER A 49 -0.10 3.13 5.38
C SER A 49 0.90 2.38 4.50
N VAL A 50 1.43 3.07 3.48
CA VAL A 50 2.50 2.58 2.61
C VAL A 50 3.84 3.09 3.13
N GLN A 51 4.71 2.18 3.54
CA GLN A 51 6.08 2.46 3.90
C GLN A 51 7.03 1.95 2.82
N THR A 52 8.04 2.73 2.47
CA THR A 52 9.14 2.31 1.61
C THR A 52 10.50 2.54 2.28
N MET A 53 11.58 2.33 1.54
CA MET A 53 12.95 2.50 2.04
C MET A 53 13.83 3.04 0.93
N THR A 54 14.74 3.96 1.28
CA THR A 54 15.77 4.43 0.35
C THR A 54 16.71 3.30 -0.08
N ALA A 55 17.15 3.33 -1.33
CA ALA A 55 18.14 2.41 -1.88
C ALA A 55 19.57 2.94 -1.71
N GLY A 56 19.74 4.27 -1.65
CA GLY A 56 21.02 4.94 -1.50
C GLY A 56 21.58 4.91 -0.07
N TYR A 57 22.83 5.34 0.06
CA TYR A 57 23.51 5.45 1.35
C TYR A 57 22.98 6.66 2.14
N THR A 58 22.65 6.44 3.41
CA THR A 58 22.09 7.50 4.28
C THR A 58 23.07 8.65 4.52
N HIS A 59 24.37 8.38 4.60
CA HIS A 59 25.39 9.41 4.77
C HIS A 59 25.65 10.28 3.52
N GLU A 60 25.13 9.91 2.36
CA GLU A 60 25.11 10.77 1.17
C GLU A 60 23.87 11.69 1.22
N ILE A 61 23.90 12.70 2.11
CA ILE A 61 22.73 13.48 2.54
C ILE A 61 21.90 13.99 1.36
N ASP A 62 22.51 14.71 0.42
CA ASP A 62 21.77 15.32 -0.71
C ASP A 62 21.05 14.28 -1.57
N LYS A 63 21.70 13.15 -1.83
CA LYS A 63 21.10 12.04 -2.60
C LYS A 63 19.98 11.37 -1.82
N CYS A 64 20.20 11.12 -0.53
CA CYS A 64 19.20 10.52 0.35
C CYS A 64 17.96 11.41 0.46
N VAL A 65 18.13 12.72 0.65
CA VAL A 65 17.04 13.70 0.70
C VAL A 65 16.28 13.77 -0.63
N ALA A 66 16.99 13.79 -1.75
CA ALA A 66 16.37 13.79 -3.08
C ALA A 66 15.54 12.51 -3.31
N GLU A 67 16.06 11.34 -2.89
CA GLU A 67 15.35 10.08 -2.97
C GLU A 67 14.11 10.07 -2.06
N ILE A 68 14.22 10.57 -0.82
CA ILE A 68 13.07 10.68 0.11
C ILE A 68 11.99 11.58 -0.51
N HIS A 69 12.35 12.72 -1.09
CA HIS A 69 11.39 13.60 -1.75
C HIS A 69 10.70 12.89 -2.93
N LYS A 70 11.45 12.14 -3.74
CA LYS A 70 10.89 11.34 -4.86
C LYS A 70 9.88 10.30 -4.36
N LEU A 71 10.22 9.58 -3.30
CA LEU A 71 9.36 8.58 -2.69
C LEU A 71 8.10 9.19 -2.05
N THR A 72 8.25 10.35 -1.41
CA THR A 72 7.13 11.11 -0.84
C THR A 72 6.18 11.60 -1.93
N ALA A 73 6.73 12.13 -3.02
CA ALA A 73 5.94 12.55 -4.18
C ALA A 73 5.19 11.39 -4.85
N ALA A 74 5.76 10.18 -4.82
CA ALA A 74 5.08 8.96 -5.27
C ALA A 74 3.95 8.50 -4.32
N GLY A 75 3.83 9.09 -3.13
CA GLY A 75 2.75 8.83 -2.17
C GLY A 75 3.14 7.91 -0.99
N ALA A 76 4.43 7.76 -0.69
CA ALA A 76 4.86 7.07 0.51
C ALA A 76 4.42 7.85 1.78
N ASP A 77 3.77 7.16 2.72
CA ASP A 77 3.36 7.76 3.99
C ASP A 77 4.51 7.79 5.00
N ILE A 78 5.47 6.87 4.87
CA ILE A 78 6.59 6.69 5.79
C ILE A 78 7.80 6.23 4.98
N VAL A 79 8.96 6.84 5.23
CA VAL A 79 10.22 6.43 4.58
C VAL A 79 11.20 5.88 5.62
N ARG A 80 11.85 4.76 5.31
CA ARG A 80 12.87 4.14 6.13
C ARG A 80 14.25 4.34 5.51
N VAL A 81 15.23 4.68 6.33
CA VAL A 81 16.63 4.81 5.96
C VAL A 81 17.50 3.82 6.72
N ALA A 82 18.54 3.27 6.09
CA ALA A 82 19.46 2.35 6.75
C ALA A 82 20.50 3.12 7.56
N VAL A 83 20.79 2.66 8.78
CA VAL A 83 21.82 3.28 9.65
C VAL A 83 22.80 2.22 10.18
N PRO A 84 23.58 1.58 9.30
CA PRO A 84 24.53 0.57 9.71
C PRO A 84 25.76 1.14 10.44
N GLU A 85 26.17 2.36 10.16
CA GLU A 85 27.40 2.98 10.64
C GLU A 85 27.14 4.34 11.33
N LYS A 86 28.14 4.81 12.10
CA LYS A 86 28.09 6.11 12.79
C LYS A 86 27.92 7.29 11.83
N LYS A 87 28.54 7.23 10.64
CA LYS A 87 28.39 8.29 9.63
C LYS A 87 26.94 8.46 9.17
N ASP A 88 26.16 7.35 9.16
CA ASP A 88 24.75 7.38 8.78
C ASP A 88 23.89 8.03 9.88
N THR A 89 24.14 7.73 11.16
CA THR A 89 23.42 8.39 12.26
C THR A 89 23.74 9.88 12.35
N LEU A 90 24.98 10.30 12.07
CA LEU A 90 25.35 11.71 12.01
C LEU A 90 24.63 12.49 10.92
N ALA A 91 24.29 11.85 9.81
CA ALA A 91 23.54 12.46 8.71
C ALA A 91 22.04 12.65 9.01
N LEU A 92 21.48 11.87 9.96
CA LEU A 92 20.03 11.85 10.21
C LEU A 92 19.44 13.21 10.54
N ARG A 93 20.12 14.00 11.39
CA ARG A 93 19.60 15.33 11.77
C ARG A 93 19.43 16.26 10.60
N GLU A 94 20.37 16.25 9.67
CA GLU A 94 20.32 17.07 8.46
C GLU A 94 19.22 16.57 7.50
N ILE A 95 19.10 15.25 7.31
CA ILE A 95 18.04 14.63 6.52
C ILE A 95 16.66 14.97 7.10
N LEU A 96 16.49 14.84 8.41
CA LEU A 96 15.24 15.17 9.08
C LEU A 96 14.84 16.63 8.90
N ASN A 97 15.81 17.57 8.92
CA ASN A 97 15.53 18.99 8.72
C ASN A 97 15.04 19.31 7.31
N GLN A 98 15.44 18.53 6.30
CA GLN A 98 15.12 18.75 4.90
C GLN A 98 13.92 17.94 4.40
N THR A 99 13.34 17.05 5.20
CA THR A 99 12.24 16.16 4.79
C THR A 99 10.97 16.44 5.55
N THR A 100 9.81 16.19 4.91
CA THR A 100 8.47 16.44 5.47
C THR A 100 7.64 15.16 5.65
N VAL A 101 8.29 13.99 5.58
CA VAL A 101 7.66 12.67 5.78
C VAL A 101 8.27 12.02 7.03
N PRO A 102 7.51 11.22 7.80
CA PRO A 102 8.06 10.49 8.92
C PRO A 102 9.20 9.55 8.51
N ILE A 103 10.34 9.66 9.20
CA ILE A 103 11.55 8.86 8.96
C ILE A 103 11.69 7.76 9.99
N VAL A 104 11.96 6.54 9.52
CA VAL A 104 12.26 5.36 10.33
C VAL A 104 13.74 5.00 10.19
N ALA A 105 14.47 4.92 11.29
CA ALA A 105 15.83 4.41 11.28
C ALA A 105 15.85 2.87 11.34
N ASP A 106 16.52 2.25 10.37
CA ASP A 106 16.70 0.80 10.32
C ASP A 106 18.04 0.42 10.95
N VAL A 107 17.97 0.01 12.20
CA VAL A 107 19.16 -0.34 13.00
C VAL A 107 19.36 -1.85 12.97
N HIS A 108 20.60 -2.30 12.72
CA HIS A 108 20.92 -3.72 12.59
C HIS A 108 21.73 -4.24 13.78
N PHE A 109 23.02 -4.03 13.89
CA PHE A 109 23.89 -4.77 14.80
C PHE A 109 24.32 -4.04 16.09
N HIS A 110 24.21 -2.73 16.12
CA HIS A 110 24.75 -1.91 17.19
C HIS A 110 23.68 -1.05 17.84
N PHE A 111 23.36 -1.30 19.09
CA PHE A 111 22.37 -0.54 19.84
C PHE A 111 22.71 0.95 19.92
N GLN A 112 24.01 1.31 19.93
CA GLN A 112 24.45 2.72 19.91
C GLN A 112 23.88 3.47 18.71
N ARG A 113 23.73 2.80 17.55
CA ARG A 113 23.11 3.42 16.36
C ARG A 113 21.64 3.73 16.59
N ALA A 114 20.95 2.90 17.38
CA ALA A 114 19.56 3.18 17.78
C ALA A 114 19.49 4.39 18.70
N LEU A 115 20.34 4.48 19.72
CA LEU A 115 20.39 5.63 20.63
C LEU A 115 20.69 6.93 19.89
N GLU A 116 21.71 6.93 19.02
CA GLU A 116 22.07 8.07 18.18
C GLU A 116 20.94 8.48 17.23
N ALA A 117 20.21 7.52 16.67
CA ALA A 117 19.06 7.80 15.80
C ALA A 117 17.91 8.44 16.59
N VAL A 118 17.63 7.95 17.79
CA VAL A 118 16.64 8.56 18.71
C VAL A 118 17.04 10.00 19.06
N GLU A 119 18.30 10.23 19.41
CA GLU A 119 18.85 11.56 19.71
C GLU A 119 18.78 12.51 18.50
N ALA A 120 18.97 11.97 17.28
CA ALA A 120 18.81 12.75 16.05
C ALA A 120 17.36 13.19 15.80
N GLY A 121 16.37 12.53 16.41
CA GLY A 121 14.96 12.88 16.35
C GLY A 121 14.16 12.09 15.31
N VAL A 122 14.57 10.85 14.99
CA VAL A 122 13.76 9.99 14.09
C VAL A 122 12.40 9.65 14.70
N HIS A 123 11.43 9.31 13.85
CA HIS A 123 10.06 9.13 14.26
C HIS A 123 9.68 7.69 14.62
N LYS A 124 10.59 6.74 14.35
CA LYS A 124 10.44 5.32 14.67
C LYS A 124 11.78 4.60 14.52
N ILE A 125 11.99 3.59 15.35
CA ILE A 125 13.12 2.66 15.22
C ILE A 125 12.63 1.32 14.68
N ARG A 126 13.40 0.71 13.79
CA ARG A 126 13.27 -0.71 13.45
C ARG A 126 14.41 -1.49 14.08
N LEU A 127 14.06 -2.42 14.95
CA LEU A 127 14.98 -3.39 15.52
C LEU A 127 14.75 -4.78 14.93
N ASN A 128 15.85 -5.47 14.63
CA ASN A 128 15.81 -6.90 14.40
C ASN A 128 16.28 -7.61 15.66
N PRO A 129 15.39 -8.27 16.35
CA PRO A 129 15.68 -8.94 17.59
C PRO A 129 16.82 -9.96 17.54
N GLY A 130 17.03 -10.60 16.39
CA GLY A 130 18.15 -11.54 16.21
C GLY A 130 19.53 -10.91 16.20
N ASN A 131 19.61 -9.58 16.05
CA ASN A 131 20.86 -8.88 15.80
C ASN A 131 21.45 -8.17 17.05
N ILE A 132 20.65 -7.96 18.11
CA ILE A 132 21.09 -7.41 19.39
C ILE A 132 21.10 -8.54 20.40
N ALA A 133 22.29 -8.96 20.82
CA ALA A 133 22.46 -10.15 21.65
C ALA A 133 22.21 -9.89 23.13
N ASP A 134 22.47 -8.67 23.61
CA ASP A 134 22.37 -8.30 25.00
C ASP A 134 21.01 -7.69 25.32
N ARG A 135 20.34 -8.21 26.36
CA ARG A 135 19.05 -7.73 26.83
C ARG A 135 19.14 -6.30 27.39
N GLY A 136 20.25 -5.95 28.07
CA GLY A 136 20.48 -4.62 28.64
C GLY A 136 20.52 -3.56 27.54
N GLU A 137 21.19 -3.86 26.41
CA GLU A 137 21.23 -2.97 25.24
C GLU A 137 19.83 -2.71 24.64
N VAL A 138 18.98 -3.74 24.58
CA VAL A 138 17.60 -3.57 24.14
C VAL A 138 16.81 -2.68 25.09
N ILE A 139 16.97 -2.84 26.40
CA ILE A 139 16.32 -2.02 27.43
C ILE A 139 16.75 -0.56 27.32
N GLU A 140 18.04 -0.27 27.10
CA GLU A 140 18.51 1.10 26.88
C GLU A 140 17.82 1.76 25.69
N VAL A 141 17.68 1.05 24.57
CA VAL A 141 16.97 1.58 23.38
C VAL A 141 15.49 1.82 23.69
N ILE A 142 14.82 0.91 24.39
CA ILE A 142 13.42 1.09 24.81
C ILE A 142 13.25 2.36 25.64
N ARG A 143 14.07 2.53 26.67
CA ARG A 143 14.02 3.71 27.55
C ARG A 143 14.33 5.01 26.81
N ALA A 144 15.30 5.00 25.89
CA ALA A 144 15.57 6.14 25.03
C ALA A 144 14.37 6.50 24.14
N CYS A 145 13.70 5.50 23.56
CA CYS A 145 12.49 5.72 22.77
C CYS A 145 11.35 6.29 23.63
N GLN A 146 11.15 5.80 24.86
CA GLN A 146 10.13 6.33 25.79
C GLN A 146 10.38 7.80 26.16
N ALA A 147 11.63 8.17 26.41
CA ALA A 147 12.02 9.52 26.82
C ALA A 147 12.08 10.54 25.67
N SER A 148 12.02 10.07 24.42
CA SER A 148 12.17 10.91 23.23
C SER A 148 10.99 11.86 23.00
N HIS A 149 11.16 12.85 22.12
CA HIS A 149 10.11 13.80 21.72
C HIS A 149 9.38 14.47 22.92
N GLY A 150 10.17 14.88 23.94
CA GLY A 150 9.61 15.53 25.13
C GLY A 150 8.75 14.61 26.00
N GLY A 151 8.98 13.30 25.95
CA GLY A 151 8.25 12.28 26.71
C GLY A 151 7.02 11.70 26.00
N SER A 152 6.70 12.13 24.77
CA SER A 152 5.65 11.48 23.96
C SER A 152 6.09 10.15 23.37
N GLY A 153 7.40 9.90 23.32
CA GLY A 153 7.99 8.67 22.85
C GLY A 153 7.90 8.46 21.34
N ILE A 154 8.67 7.49 20.85
CA ILE A 154 8.56 7.00 19.46
C ILE A 154 8.35 5.49 19.44
N PRO A 155 7.56 4.96 18.47
CA PRO A 155 7.31 3.54 18.40
C PRO A 155 8.52 2.74 17.91
N ILE A 156 8.56 1.46 18.28
CA ILE A 156 9.55 0.51 17.81
C ILE A 156 8.88 -0.55 16.95
N ARG A 157 9.46 -0.87 15.80
CA ARG A 157 9.06 -2.04 15.03
C ARG A 157 9.96 -3.21 15.34
N VAL A 158 9.38 -4.24 15.91
CA VAL A 158 10.01 -5.54 16.14
C VAL A 158 9.79 -6.43 14.91
N GLY A 159 10.86 -6.90 14.29
CA GLY A 159 10.76 -7.67 13.05
C GLY A 159 11.49 -8.99 13.12
N VAL A 160 10.83 -10.08 12.77
CA VAL A 160 11.45 -11.37 12.51
C VAL A 160 11.44 -11.64 11.00
N ASN A 161 12.56 -12.15 10.48
CA ASN A 161 12.68 -12.58 9.08
C ASN A 161 13.13 -14.04 9.09
N GLU A 162 12.57 -14.85 8.21
CA GLU A 162 12.96 -16.26 8.06
C GLU A 162 14.48 -16.44 7.99
N GLY A 163 15.17 -15.66 7.16
CA GLY A 163 16.63 -15.76 6.97
C GLY A 163 17.48 -15.28 8.16
N SER A 164 16.89 -14.65 9.19
CA SER A 164 17.60 -14.20 10.39
C SER A 164 17.23 -14.98 11.65
N ILE A 165 16.34 -15.94 11.55
CA ILE A 165 15.98 -16.86 12.64
C ILE A 165 17.01 -17.96 12.68
N ILE A 166 18.16 -17.67 13.30
CA ILE A 166 19.16 -18.68 13.58
C ILE A 166 18.72 -19.46 14.81
N GLU A 167 18.60 -20.77 14.67
CA GLU A 167 18.34 -21.71 15.76
C GLU A 167 19.42 -21.60 16.84
N ARG A 168 19.10 -20.94 17.96
CA ARG A 168 19.92 -21.04 19.16
C ARG A 168 19.47 -22.25 19.95
N LYS A 169 20.39 -23.19 20.22
CA LYS A 169 20.12 -24.47 20.92
C LYS A 169 19.45 -24.31 22.27
N ASP A 170 19.65 -23.19 22.94
CA ASP A 170 19.13 -22.87 24.27
C ASP A 170 17.64 -22.50 24.31
N LYS A 171 17.01 -22.22 23.13
CA LYS A 171 15.62 -21.72 23.05
C LYS A 171 14.66 -22.63 22.30
N GLN A 172 15.07 -23.88 22.05
CA GLN A 172 14.25 -24.86 21.32
C GLN A 172 13.01 -25.32 22.08
N LYS A 173 12.96 -25.17 23.44
CA LYS A 173 11.83 -25.67 24.22
C LYS A 173 10.52 -25.02 23.82
N ARG A 174 10.45 -23.68 23.78
CA ARG A 174 9.23 -22.96 23.42
C ARG A 174 8.83 -23.19 21.95
N ALA A 175 9.81 -23.22 21.05
CA ALA A 175 9.55 -23.55 19.65
C ALA A 175 9.03 -24.98 19.47
N LYS A 176 9.48 -25.95 20.27
CA LYS A 176 8.96 -27.33 20.27
C LYS A 176 7.53 -27.41 20.80
N GLU A 177 7.21 -26.70 21.88
CA GLU A 177 5.86 -26.61 22.43
C GLU A 177 4.88 -26.03 21.39
N LEU A 178 5.25 -24.92 20.74
CA LEU A 178 4.47 -24.32 19.67
C LEU A 178 4.44 -25.19 18.41
N GLY A 179 5.53 -25.91 18.10
CA GLY A 179 5.59 -26.86 16.99
C GLY A 179 4.59 -28.00 17.11
N ALA A 180 4.33 -28.47 18.33
CA ALA A 180 3.25 -29.45 18.59
C ALA A 180 1.86 -28.87 18.30
N PHE A 181 1.65 -27.58 18.60
CA PHE A 181 0.39 -26.87 18.27
C PHE A 181 0.18 -26.70 16.76
N PHE A 182 1.26 -26.55 15.99
CA PHE A 182 1.22 -26.39 14.55
C PHE A 182 1.55 -27.69 13.79
N SER A 183 1.44 -28.87 14.42
CA SER A 183 1.85 -30.16 13.83
C SER A 183 1.21 -30.45 12.48
N ASP A 184 -0.04 -30.04 12.31
CA ASP A 184 -0.82 -30.26 11.09
C ASP A 184 -0.63 -29.16 10.02
N HIS A 185 0.20 -28.16 10.33
CA HIS A 185 0.43 -27.04 9.43
C HIS A 185 1.66 -27.28 8.56
N LYS A 186 1.56 -27.03 7.25
CA LYS A 186 2.67 -27.21 6.28
C LYS A 186 3.97 -26.54 6.73
N HIS A 187 3.88 -25.36 7.36
CA HIS A 187 5.01 -24.57 7.82
C HIS A 187 5.12 -24.51 9.34
N GLY A 188 4.53 -25.49 10.05
CA GLY A 188 4.31 -25.46 11.50
C GLY A 188 5.57 -25.17 12.33
N TYR A 189 6.69 -25.80 12.01
CA TYR A 189 7.95 -25.59 12.74
C TYR A 189 8.49 -24.17 12.57
N LEU A 190 8.47 -23.64 11.36
CA LEU A 190 8.93 -22.27 11.09
C LEU A 190 8.05 -21.23 11.77
N LEU A 191 6.73 -21.42 11.71
CA LEU A 191 5.76 -20.58 12.43
C LEU A 191 6.03 -20.60 13.93
N ALA A 192 6.27 -21.78 14.49
CA ALA A 192 6.58 -21.96 15.91
C ALA A 192 7.84 -21.16 16.32
N ILE A 193 8.91 -21.23 15.53
CA ILE A 193 10.13 -20.48 15.81
C ILE A 193 9.89 -18.97 15.70
N MET A 194 9.17 -18.51 14.66
CA MET A 194 8.87 -17.10 14.47
C MET A 194 8.06 -16.53 15.64
N ILE A 195 7.05 -17.25 16.10
CA ILE A 195 6.19 -16.84 17.21
C ILE A 195 6.97 -16.86 18.53
N ALA A 196 7.71 -17.94 18.81
CA ALA A 196 8.52 -18.04 20.03
C ALA A 196 9.52 -16.88 20.13
N LYS A 197 10.09 -16.48 19.00
CA LYS A 197 11.03 -15.36 18.94
C LYS A 197 10.35 -14.03 19.19
N LEU A 198 9.16 -13.83 18.65
CA LEU A 198 8.35 -12.63 18.93
C LEU A 198 7.95 -12.56 20.40
N GLU A 199 7.46 -13.66 20.98
CA GLU A 199 7.11 -13.74 22.40
C GLU A 199 8.30 -13.31 23.27
N GLU A 200 9.49 -13.90 23.05
CA GLU A 200 10.71 -13.57 23.79
C GLU A 200 11.04 -12.07 23.78
N TYR A 201 10.84 -11.44 22.62
CA TYR A 201 11.16 -10.02 22.51
C TYR A 201 10.09 -9.13 23.10
N LEU A 202 8.83 -9.43 22.85
CA LEU A 202 7.71 -8.69 23.41
C LEU A 202 7.71 -8.73 24.94
N ASP A 203 8.17 -9.81 25.55
CA ASP A 203 8.33 -9.89 27.00
C ASP A 203 9.30 -8.83 27.55
N ILE A 204 10.43 -8.56 26.84
CA ILE A 204 11.37 -7.50 27.25
C ILE A 204 10.67 -6.11 27.20
N PHE A 205 9.92 -5.85 26.14
CA PHE A 205 9.19 -4.60 25.99
C PHE A 205 8.09 -4.45 27.03
N TYR A 206 7.41 -5.55 27.37
CA TYR A 206 6.33 -5.56 28.36
C TYR A 206 6.85 -5.35 29.78
N GLU A 207 8.01 -5.87 30.12
CA GLU A 207 8.65 -5.63 31.41
C GLU A 207 9.05 -4.16 31.60
N GLU A 208 9.39 -3.44 30.51
CA GLU A 208 9.67 -2.00 30.52
C GLU A 208 8.39 -1.15 30.32
N ASP A 209 7.19 -1.75 30.38
CA ASP A 209 5.87 -1.13 30.13
C ASP A 209 5.79 -0.38 28.77
N PHE A 210 6.55 -0.85 27.78
CA PHE A 210 6.52 -0.26 26.43
C PHE A 210 5.53 -0.99 25.54
N ARG A 211 4.54 -0.26 24.98
CA ARG A 211 3.46 -0.81 24.18
C ARG A 211 3.37 -0.24 22.76
N ASP A 212 4.14 0.79 22.44
CA ASP A 212 4.14 1.42 21.12
C ASP A 212 4.96 0.60 20.12
N ILE A 213 4.46 -0.60 19.84
CA ILE A 213 5.14 -1.62 19.07
C ILE A 213 4.36 -1.90 17.78
N ALA A 214 5.08 -2.01 16.66
CA ALA A 214 4.59 -2.67 15.45
C ALA A 214 5.33 -3.99 15.23
N ILE A 215 4.64 -5.01 14.75
CA ILE A 215 5.23 -6.33 14.50
C ILE A 215 5.38 -6.56 13.00
N SER A 216 6.50 -7.19 12.60
CA SER A 216 6.67 -7.72 11.26
C SER A 216 7.27 -9.12 11.28
N ALA A 217 6.74 -10.01 10.42
CA ALA A 217 7.21 -11.37 10.22
C ALA A 217 7.31 -11.65 8.72
N LYS A 218 8.52 -11.72 8.19
CA LYS A 218 8.75 -11.76 6.75
C LYS A 218 9.39 -13.05 6.29
N SER A 219 8.93 -13.55 5.16
CA SER A 219 9.51 -14.66 4.39
C SER A 219 9.54 -14.29 2.90
N MET A 220 10.29 -15.05 2.11
CA MET A 220 10.22 -14.99 0.66
C MET A 220 9.02 -15.77 0.10
N ASP A 221 8.47 -16.69 0.85
CA ASP A 221 7.31 -17.51 0.50
C ASP A 221 6.02 -16.81 0.95
N ALA A 222 5.14 -16.53 -0.03
CA ALA A 222 3.86 -15.86 0.22
C ALA A 222 2.96 -16.65 1.19
N THR A 223 2.99 -17.97 1.13
CA THR A 223 2.15 -18.82 2.01
C THR A 223 2.62 -18.77 3.46
N ILE A 224 3.94 -18.76 3.68
CA ILE A 224 4.51 -18.59 5.03
C ILE A 224 4.15 -17.19 5.58
N VAL A 225 4.20 -16.15 4.75
CA VAL A 225 3.81 -14.79 5.14
C VAL A 225 2.34 -14.74 5.57
N ILE A 226 1.43 -15.33 4.77
CA ILE A 226 0.01 -15.38 5.09
C ILE A 226 -0.21 -16.09 6.42
N ASP A 227 0.36 -17.27 6.59
CA ASP A 227 0.19 -18.09 7.79
C ASP A 227 0.76 -17.41 9.04
N ALA A 228 1.99 -16.86 8.93
CA ALA A 228 2.65 -16.18 10.04
C ALA A 228 1.85 -14.96 10.53
N TYR A 229 1.43 -14.09 9.63
CA TYR A 229 0.67 -12.90 10.05
C TYR A 229 -0.75 -13.24 10.50
N THR A 230 -1.37 -14.29 9.97
CA THR A 230 -2.66 -14.77 10.44
C THR A 230 -2.55 -15.24 11.89
N GLU A 231 -1.54 -16.04 12.22
CA GLU A 231 -1.32 -16.53 13.59
C GLU A 231 -0.87 -15.41 14.55
N ILE A 232 0.03 -14.53 14.14
CA ILE A 232 0.45 -13.36 14.91
C ILE A 232 -0.75 -12.45 15.19
N GLY A 233 -1.61 -12.24 14.20
CA GLY A 233 -2.82 -11.45 14.33
C GLY A 233 -3.85 -11.97 15.33
N LYS A 234 -3.88 -13.30 15.57
CA LYS A 234 -4.73 -13.92 16.61
C LYS A 234 -4.14 -13.78 18.01
N ARG A 235 -2.82 -13.66 18.15
CA ARG A 235 -2.10 -13.72 19.42
C ARG A 235 -1.78 -12.35 20.01
N PHE A 236 -1.52 -11.36 19.16
CA PHE A 236 -1.05 -10.04 19.59
C PHE A 236 -1.99 -8.94 19.10
N ASP A 237 -2.18 -7.91 19.91
CA ASP A 237 -3.01 -6.74 19.61
C ASP A 237 -2.22 -5.57 18.97
N HIS A 238 -0.94 -5.76 18.69
CA HIS A 238 -0.08 -4.77 18.05
C HIS A 238 -0.37 -4.62 16.55
N PRO A 239 -0.17 -3.42 15.98
CA PRO A 239 -0.21 -3.20 14.54
C PRO A 239 0.78 -4.10 13.79
N LEU A 240 0.35 -4.59 12.62
CA LEU A 240 1.14 -5.47 11.77
C LEU A 240 1.67 -4.72 10.55
N HIS A 241 2.99 -4.78 10.38
CA HIS A 241 3.69 -4.26 9.20
C HIS A 241 3.94 -5.40 8.22
N LEU A 242 3.07 -5.51 7.22
CA LEU A 242 3.13 -6.57 6.24
C LEU A 242 4.25 -6.37 5.21
N GLY A 243 4.81 -7.44 4.72
CA GLY A 243 5.77 -7.41 3.62
C GLY A 243 6.38 -8.77 3.34
N VAL A 244 6.75 -8.99 2.08
CA VAL A 244 7.56 -10.11 1.62
C VAL A 244 9.03 -9.64 1.59
N THR A 245 9.97 -10.54 1.89
CA THR A 245 11.40 -10.26 1.78
C THR A 245 12.02 -11.13 0.69
N HIS A 246 13.12 -10.67 0.06
CA HIS A 246 13.78 -11.40 -1.03
C HIS A 246 12.82 -11.79 -2.17
N ALA A 247 11.90 -10.88 -2.52
CA ALA A 247 10.85 -11.19 -3.49
C ALA A 247 11.35 -11.37 -4.93
N GLY A 248 12.58 -10.94 -5.24
CA GLY A 248 13.18 -11.03 -6.57
C GLY A 248 13.07 -9.73 -7.37
N PRO A 249 13.15 -9.79 -8.72
CA PRO A 249 12.93 -8.63 -9.58
C PRO A 249 11.46 -8.17 -9.53
N LYS A 250 11.18 -6.98 -10.08
CA LYS A 250 9.86 -6.33 -10.01
C LYS A 250 8.72 -7.26 -10.46
N GLU A 251 8.87 -7.92 -11.58
CA GLU A 251 7.83 -8.73 -12.21
C GLU A 251 7.34 -9.88 -11.31
N THR A 252 8.28 -10.58 -10.69
CA THR A 252 7.96 -11.69 -9.77
C THR A 252 7.70 -11.19 -8.35
N GLY A 253 8.42 -10.16 -7.92
CA GLY A 253 8.32 -9.58 -6.59
C GLY A 253 6.98 -8.90 -6.34
N CYS A 254 6.44 -8.21 -7.33
CA CYS A 254 5.10 -7.62 -7.28
C CYS A 254 4.06 -8.72 -7.09
N ILE A 255 4.08 -9.77 -7.92
CA ILE A 255 3.11 -10.89 -7.85
C ILE A 255 3.15 -11.55 -6.46
N ARG A 256 4.34 -11.88 -5.94
CA ARG A 256 4.48 -12.50 -4.61
C ARG A 256 3.96 -11.59 -3.50
N SER A 257 4.27 -10.30 -3.58
CA SER A 257 3.81 -9.32 -2.60
C SER A 257 2.29 -9.15 -2.64
N VAL A 258 1.71 -8.97 -3.82
CA VAL A 258 0.27 -8.81 -3.99
C VAL A 258 -0.48 -10.06 -3.54
N ALA A 259 0.01 -11.28 -3.86
CA ALA A 259 -0.59 -12.53 -3.41
C ALA A 259 -0.64 -12.62 -1.88
N ALA A 260 0.48 -12.35 -1.19
CA ALA A 260 0.55 -12.43 0.27
C ALA A 260 -0.23 -11.29 0.95
N LEU A 261 0.08 -10.04 0.59
CA LEU A 261 -0.50 -8.87 1.24
C LEU A 261 -1.98 -8.73 0.91
N GLY A 262 -2.37 -9.00 -0.33
CA GLY A 262 -3.77 -8.95 -0.77
C GLY A 262 -4.64 -9.94 -0.02
N ALA A 263 -4.18 -11.18 0.15
CA ALA A 263 -4.89 -12.20 0.93
C ALA A 263 -5.06 -11.77 2.41
N LEU A 264 -4.00 -11.24 3.05
CA LEU A 264 -4.06 -10.78 4.44
C LEU A 264 -4.98 -9.58 4.60
N LEU A 265 -4.82 -8.56 3.77
CA LEU A 265 -5.62 -7.33 3.83
C LEU A 265 -7.11 -7.60 3.58
N ALA A 266 -7.46 -8.43 2.59
CA ALA A 266 -8.84 -8.84 2.31
C ALA A 266 -9.49 -9.55 3.50
N ASN A 267 -8.69 -10.23 4.33
CA ASN A 267 -9.12 -10.87 5.57
C ASN A 267 -8.98 -9.98 6.82
N GLY A 268 -8.77 -8.68 6.65
CA GLY A 268 -8.73 -7.72 7.76
C GLY A 268 -7.43 -7.72 8.56
N VAL A 269 -6.38 -8.35 8.05
CA VAL A 269 -5.06 -8.45 8.71
C VAL A 269 -4.07 -7.48 8.05
N GLY A 270 -3.51 -6.54 8.82
CA GLY A 270 -2.48 -5.61 8.37
C GLY A 270 -2.84 -4.13 8.59
N ASP A 271 -1.84 -3.35 8.97
CA ASP A 271 -2.00 -1.96 9.37
C ASP A 271 -1.05 -1.02 8.60
N THR A 272 0.07 -1.53 8.15
CA THR A 272 1.02 -0.85 7.28
C THR A 272 1.68 -1.88 6.37
N ILE A 273 2.01 -1.50 5.15
CA ILE A 273 2.59 -2.40 4.16
C ILE A 273 3.92 -1.87 3.63
N ARG A 274 4.79 -2.79 3.21
CA ARG A 274 5.91 -2.50 2.34
C ARG A 274 6.05 -3.58 1.28
N ILE A 275 5.89 -3.21 0.03
CA ILE A 275 6.36 -4.00 -1.12
C ILE A 275 7.87 -3.81 -1.23
N SER A 276 8.63 -4.84 -1.57
CA SER A 276 10.07 -4.73 -1.78
C SER A 276 10.57 -5.75 -2.80
N TYR A 277 11.33 -5.26 -3.78
CA TYR A 277 11.95 -6.05 -4.83
C TYR A 277 13.20 -5.33 -5.40
N ALA A 278 13.96 -6.00 -6.26
CA ALA A 278 15.16 -5.43 -6.87
C ALA A 278 14.78 -4.51 -8.05
N SER A 279 14.39 -3.25 -7.74
CA SER A 279 14.07 -2.21 -8.71
C SER A 279 14.10 -0.83 -8.04
N ASP A 280 13.74 0.25 -8.77
CA ASP A 280 13.57 1.58 -8.18
C ASP A 280 12.47 1.55 -7.11
N PRO A 281 12.74 2.05 -5.88
CA PRO A 281 11.78 2.03 -4.78
C PRO A 281 10.47 2.80 -5.05
N VAL A 282 10.42 3.69 -6.02
CA VAL A 282 9.19 4.37 -6.46
C VAL A 282 8.13 3.35 -6.87
N TYR A 283 8.52 2.33 -7.61
CA TYR A 283 7.59 1.28 -8.02
C TYR A 283 7.03 0.48 -6.84
N GLU A 284 7.80 0.33 -5.74
CA GLU A 284 7.31 -0.31 -4.51
C GLU A 284 6.15 0.49 -3.89
N VAL A 285 6.23 1.82 -3.95
CA VAL A 285 5.18 2.74 -3.47
C VAL A 285 3.96 2.68 -4.39
N GLU A 286 4.18 2.79 -5.69
CA GLU A 286 3.10 2.74 -6.70
C GLU A 286 2.31 1.43 -6.61
N ASP A 287 3.00 0.28 -6.60
CA ASP A 287 2.36 -1.04 -6.50
C ASP A 287 1.65 -1.22 -5.15
N GLY A 288 2.20 -0.65 -4.06
CA GLY A 288 1.56 -0.65 -2.73
C GLY A 288 0.28 0.16 -2.69
N LEU A 289 0.27 1.34 -3.30
CA LEU A 289 -0.92 2.18 -3.43
C LEU A 289 -1.97 1.51 -4.34
N GLU A 290 -1.53 0.96 -5.48
CA GLU A 290 -2.42 0.27 -6.41
C GLU A 290 -3.12 -0.93 -5.74
N LEU A 291 -2.38 -1.70 -4.92
CA LEU A 291 -2.98 -2.78 -4.12
C LEU A 291 -4.07 -2.26 -3.17
N LEU A 292 -3.80 -1.16 -2.46
CA LEU A 292 -4.77 -0.59 -1.52
C LEU A 292 -5.98 0.03 -2.22
N TRP A 293 -5.78 0.66 -3.37
CA TRP A 293 -6.87 1.18 -4.20
C TRP A 293 -7.73 0.05 -4.77
N SER A 294 -7.10 -1.00 -5.29
CA SER A 294 -7.81 -2.18 -5.84
C SER A 294 -8.64 -2.90 -4.78
N LEU A 295 -8.23 -2.85 -3.51
CA LEU A 295 -8.98 -3.38 -2.38
C LEU A 295 -9.98 -2.37 -1.78
N GLY A 296 -10.10 -1.16 -2.31
CA GLY A 296 -10.97 -0.12 -1.73
C GLY A 296 -10.60 0.29 -0.31
N MET A 297 -9.32 0.12 0.09
CA MET A 297 -8.84 0.45 1.43
C MET A 297 -8.31 1.88 1.55
N ARG A 298 -8.07 2.52 0.42
CA ARG A 298 -7.72 3.95 0.32
C ARG A 298 -8.48 4.56 -0.86
N GLU A 299 -8.78 5.84 -0.75
CA GLU A 299 -9.27 6.60 -1.89
C GLU A 299 -8.15 6.78 -2.91
N ARG A 300 -8.47 6.54 -4.19
CA ARG A 300 -7.51 6.72 -5.28
C ARG A 300 -7.18 8.20 -5.47
N VAL A 301 -5.93 8.48 -5.70
CA VAL A 301 -5.44 9.79 -6.13
C VAL A 301 -4.97 9.68 -7.57
N GLY A 302 -5.41 10.61 -8.43
CA GLY A 302 -5.14 10.55 -9.87
C GLY A 302 -6.03 9.57 -10.63
N ALA A 303 -5.94 9.60 -11.95
CA ALA A 303 -6.79 8.83 -12.83
C ALA A 303 -6.54 7.31 -12.71
N GLU A 304 -7.61 6.54 -12.82
CA GLU A 304 -7.59 5.08 -12.98
C GLU A 304 -7.64 4.76 -14.48
N LEU A 305 -6.60 4.11 -15.00
CA LEU A 305 -6.57 3.68 -16.39
C LEU A 305 -7.12 2.26 -16.52
N ILE A 306 -8.14 2.11 -17.34
CA ILE A 306 -8.72 0.83 -17.74
C ILE A 306 -8.33 0.57 -19.19
N ALA A 307 -7.75 -0.58 -19.49
CA ALA A 307 -7.39 -0.96 -20.84
C ALA A 307 -7.86 -2.39 -21.12
N CYS A 308 -8.37 -2.64 -22.33
CA CYS A 308 -8.71 -3.99 -22.73
C CYS A 308 -7.43 -4.82 -22.96
N PRO A 309 -7.50 -6.16 -22.81
CA PRO A 309 -6.39 -7.02 -23.16
C PRO A 309 -6.14 -6.99 -24.68
N THR A 310 -4.87 -7.10 -25.06
CA THR A 310 -4.49 -7.24 -26.48
C THR A 310 -5.04 -8.53 -27.04
N CYS A 311 -5.89 -8.44 -28.06
CA CYS A 311 -6.46 -9.59 -28.75
C CYS A 311 -6.42 -9.38 -30.27
N GLY A 312 -6.81 -10.38 -31.07
CA GLY A 312 -6.79 -10.31 -32.54
C GLY A 312 -7.74 -9.28 -33.17
N ARG A 313 -8.51 -8.54 -32.37
CA ARG A 313 -9.43 -7.49 -32.82
C ARG A 313 -8.88 -6.06 -32.71
N ILE A 314 -7.72 -5.89 -32.08
CA ILE A 314 -7.11 -4.56 -31.94
C ILE A 314 -6.70 -4.01 -33.30
N GLN A 315 -6.89 -2.72 -33.49
CA GLN A 315 -6.68 -2.01 -34.76
C GLN A 315 -5.65 -0.87 -34.63
N VAL A 316 -5.02 -0.75 -33.47
CA VAL A 316 -3.99 0.25 -33.14
C VAL A 316 -2.88 -0.41 -32.32
N ASP A 317 -1.72 0.23 -32.19
CA ASP A 317 -0.72 -0.17 -31.19
C ASP A 317 -1.22 0.17 -29.78
N LEU A 318 -2.11 -0.68 -29.27
CA LEU A 318 -2.74 -0.50 -27.97
C LEU A 318 -1.72 -0.51 -26.83
N PHE A 319 -0.65 -1.28 -26.94
CA PHE A 319 0.38 -1.38 -25.90
C PHE A 319 1.09 -0.02 -25.73
N THR A 320 1.62 0.53 -26.80
CA THR A 320 2.29 1.83 -26.76
C THR A 320 1.32 2.94 -26.34
N LEU A 321 0.13 2.98 -26.93
CA LEU A 321 -0.89 3.98 -26.56
C LEU A 321 -1.24 3.93 -25.07
N THR A 322 -1.41 2.73 -24.49
CA THR A 322 -1.74 2.57 -23.06
C THR A 322 -0.61 3.08 -22.16
N GLN A 323 0.65 2.82 -22.52
CA GLN A 323 1.81 3.32 -21.76
C GLN A 323 1.90 4.85 -21.80
N GLU A 324 1.71 5.45 -22.97
CA GLU A 324 1.73 6.90 -23.14
C GLU A 324 0.56 7.56 -22.38
N VAL A 325 -0.65 7.02 -22.49
CA VAL A 325 -1.82 7.50 -21.75
C VAL A 325 -1.58 7.41 -20.24
N ARG A 326 -1.08 6.27 -19.74
CA ARG A 326 -0.78 6.09 -18.31
C ARG A 326 0.17 7.18 -17.80
N LYS A 327 1.28 7.40 -18.52
CA LYS A 327 2.28 8.41 -18.16
C LYS A 327 1.66 9.81 -18.16
N THR A 328 0.95 10.16 -19.23
CA THR A 328 0.34 11.49 -19.40
C THR A 328 -0.74 11.77 -18.36
N LEU A 329 -1.57 10.77 -18.02
CA LEU A 329 -2.59 10.91 -16.97
C LEU A 329 -1.93 11.13 -15.60
N ALA A 330 -0.87 10.38 -15.27
CA ALA A 330 -0.17 10.53 -14.00
C ALA A 330 0.45 11.93 -13.82
N GLU A 331 0.91 12.57 -14.92
CA GLU A 331 1.50 13.90 -14.89
C GLU A 331 0.47 15.03 -14.83
N HIS A 332 -0.76 14.80 -15.31
CA HIS A 332 -1.69 15.88 -15.61
C HIS A 332 -3.05 15.81 -14.95
N ILE A 333 -3.47 14.66 -14.46
CA ILE A 333 -4.81 14.45 -13.89
C ILE A 333 -4.69 14.06 -12.43
N THR A 334 -5.34 14.82 -11.56
CA THR A 334 -5.28 14.63 -10.11
C THR A 334 -6.57 14.07 -9.52
N LEU A 335 -7.70 14.14 -10.24
CA LEU A 335 -8.94 13.52 -9.79
C LEU A 335 -8.96 12.01 -10.07
N PRO A 336 -9.61 11.21 -9.21
CA PRO A 336 -9.75 9.76 -9.37
C PRO A 336 -10.78 9.39 -10.45
N MET A 337 -10.70 10.02 -11.63
CA MET A 337 -11.55 9.68 -12.77
C MET A 337 -11.12 8.36 -13.41
N LYS A 338 -12.08 7.62 -13.95
CA LYS A 338 -11.85 6.39 -14.71
C LYS A 338 -11.70 6.71 -16.19
N VAL A 339 -10.51 6.41 -16.72
CA VAL A 339 -10.20 6.61 -18.15
C VAL A 339 -10.05 5.25 -18.82
N ALA A 340 -10.81 4.98 -19.87
CA ALA A 340 -10.76 3.71 -20.58
C ALA A 340 -10.10 3.86 -21.96
N VAL A 341 -9.17 2.95 -22.28
CA VAL A 341 -8.52 2.85 -23.60
C VAL A 341 -8.80 1.46 -24.17
N MET A 342 -9.64 1.43 -25.20
CA MET A 342 -10.09 0.19 -25.83
C MET A 342 -9.61 0.09 -27.26
N GLY A 343 -8.95 -1.03 -27.59
CA GLY A 343 -8.31 -1.27 -28.88
C GLY A 343 -9.27 -1.64 -30.02
N CYS A 344 -10.58 -1.80 -29.75
CA CYS A 344 -11.60 -2.03 -30.77
C CYS A 344 -12.97 -1.53 -30.32
N VAL A 345 -13.87 -1.37 -31.27
CA VAL A 345 -15.25 -0.90 -31.03
C VAL A 345 -16.22 -2.02 -30.64
N VAL A 346 -15.84 -3.28 -30.73
CA VAL A 346 -16.78 -4.42 -30.58
C VAL A 346 -17.20 -4.61 -29.12
N ASN A 347 -16.24 -4.83 -28.22
CA ASN A 347 -16.53 -5.03 -26.79
C ASN A 347 -16.26 -3.77 -25.95
N GLY A 348 -15.52 -2.83 -26.53
CA GLY A 348 -15.07 -1.62 -25.84
C GLY A 348 -16.18 -0.88 -25.09
N PRO A 349 -17.33 -0.64 -25.70
CA PRO A 349 -18.44 0.06 -25.04
C PRO A 349 -18.92 -0.62 -23.75
N GLY A 350 -19.04 -1.95 -23.75
CA GLY A 350 -19.44 -2.69 -22.56
C GLY A 350 -18.36 -2.73 -21.46
N GLU A 351 -17.10 -2.89 -21.87
CA GLU A 351 -15.96 -2.95 -20.95
C GLU A 351 -15.62 -1.58 -20.34
N ALA A 352 -15.94 -0.49 -21.05
CA ALA A 352 -15.75 0.88 -20.59
C ALA A 352 -16.99 1.48 -19.90
N GLU A 353 -18.00 0.69 -19.62
CA GLU A 353 -19.30 1.16 -19.10
C GLU A 353 -19.20 2.02 -17.83
N GLY A 354 -18.17 1.83 -17.03
CA GLY A 354 -17.93 2.61 -15.80
C GLY A 354 -16.95 3.77 -15.96
N ALA A 355 -16.46 4.05 -17.17
CA ALA A 355 -15.46 5.09 -17.38
C ALA A 355 -16.10 6.49 -17.47
N ASP A 356 -15.40 7.47 -16.90
CA ASP A 356 -15.76 8.89 -17.02
C ASP A 356 -15.37 9.44 -18.40
N VAL A 357 -14.19 9.02 -18.90
CA VAL A 357 -13.70 9.34 -20.25
C VAL A 357 -13.22 8.05 -20.89
N ALA A 358 -13.58 7.81 -22.14
CA ALA A 358 -13.19 6.60 -22.85
C ALA A 358 -12.76 6.90 -24.28
N VAL A 359 -11.81 6.13 -24.80
CA VAL A 359 -11.49 6.07 -26.22
C VAL A 359 -11.66 4.65 -26.74
N PHE A 360 -12.35 4.52 -27.86
CA PHE A 360 -12.49 3.27 -28.63
C PHE A 360 -11.68 3.45 -29.90
N ALA A 361 -10.58 2.75 -30.01
CA ALA A 361 -9.75 2.75 -31.20
C ALA A 361 -10.41 1.87 -32.28
N GLY A 362 -10.40 2.35 -33.51
CA GLY A 362 -10.88 1.65 -34.68
C GLY A 362 -9.93 1.89 -35.83
N ASP A 363 -10.26 1.46 -37.04
CA ASP A 363 -9.41 1.57 -38.24
C ASP A 363 -8.83 3.00 -38.35
N ARG A 364 -7.58 3.17 -37.87
CA ARG A 364 -6.79 4.42 -37.82
C ARG A 364 -7.49 5.62 -37.20
N LYS A 365 -8.44 5.39 -36.31
CA LYS A 365 -9.26 6.43 -35.64
C LYS A 365 -9.46 6.11 -34.17
N GLY A 366 -9.66 7.16 -33.35
CA GLY A 366 -10.15 7.05 -31.99
C GLY A 366 -11.50 7.76 -31.86
N ILE A 367 -12.48 7.08 -31.28
CA ILE A 367 -13.78 7.67 -30.93
C ILE A 367 -13.75 7.94 -29.42
N ILE A 368 -13.89 9.20 -29.03
CA ILE A 368 -13.79 9.62 -27.63
C ILE A 368 -15.16 9.91 -27.08
N TYR A 369 -15.40 9.39 -25.89
CA TYR A 369 -16.62 9.55 -25.11
C TYR A 369 -16.33 10.18 -23.76
N VAL A 370 -17.22 11.04 -23.29
CA VAL A 370 -17.23 11.61 -21.94
C VAL A 370 -18.57 11.29 -21.30
N GLN A 371 -18.56 10.58 -20.19
CA GLN A 371 -19.79 10.10 -19.51
C GLN A 371 -20.80 9.41 -20.44
N GLY A 372 -20.30 8.63 -21.39
CA GLY A 372 -21.12 7.90 -22.36
C GLY A 372 -21.56 8.70 -23.58
N GLU A 373 -21.30 10.01 -23.65
CA GLU A 373 -21.59 10.85 -24.81
C GLU A 373 -20.39 10.90 -25.76
N ARG A 374 -20.59 10.62 -27.04
CA ARG A 374 -19.53 10.77 -28.05
C ARG A 374 -19.21 12.25 -28.27
N VAL A 375 -17.97 12.63 -27.97
CA VAL A 375 -17.52 14.03 -28.06
C VAL A 375 -16.59 14.29 -29.24
N ALA A 376 -15.85 13.29 -29.71
CA ALA A 376 -14.92 13.44 -30.80
C ALA A 376 -14.67 12.14 -31.57
N THR A 377 -14.22 12.28 -32.82
CA THR A 377 -13.54 11.24 -33.59
C THR A 377 -12.31 11.86 -34.20
N VAL A 378 -11.15 11.26 -33.92
CA VAL A 378 -9.83 11.78 -34.31
C VAL A 378 -9.00 10.71 -34.99
N PRO A 379 -8.02 11.09 -35.84
CA PRO A 379 -6.99 10.18 -36.32
C PRO A 379 -6.22 9.53 -35.17
N GLU A 380 -5.65 8.35 -35.41
CA GLU A 380 -4.87 7.59 -34.40
C GLU A 380 -3.78 8.46 -33.75
N ALA A 381 -3.03 9.22 -34.54
CA ALA A 381 -1.94 10.08 -34.07
C ALA A 381 -2.42 11.20 -33.10
N GLU A 382 -3.70 11.55 -33.09
CA GLU A 382 -4.26 12.62 -32.27
C GLU A 382 -5.02 12.08 -31.03
N ILE A 383 -5.07 10.75 -30.85
CA ILE A 383 -5.84 10.13 -29.76
C ILE A 383 -5.35 10.61 -28.40
N LEU A 384 -4.05 10.58 -28.14
CA LEU A 384 -3.46 10.93 -26.86
C LEU A 384 -3.78 12.39 -26.45
N ASP A 385 -3.50 13.32 -27.35
CA ASP A 385 -3.70 14.75 -27.09
C ASP A 385 -5.17 15.09 -26.89
N ARG A 386 -6.04 14.51 -27.71
CA ARG A 386 -7.47 14.73 -27.57
C ARG A 386 -8.04 14.11 -26.32
N LEU A 387 -7.63 12.89 -25.98
CA LEU A 387 -8.05 12.21 -24.75
C LEU A 387 -7.64 13.03 -23.51
N LEU A 388 -6.40 13.54 -23.46
CA LEU A 388 -5.95 14.39 -22.38
C LEU A 388 -6.75 15.70 -22.30
N THR A 389 -7.06 16.30 -23.44
CA THR A 389 -7.89 17.52 -23.51
C THR A 389 -9.25 17.28 -22.89
N GLU A 390 -9.91 16.17 -23.22
CA GLU A 390 -11.22 15.83 -22.65
C GLU A 390 -11.13 15.47 -21.16
N CYS A 391 -10.07 14.77 -20.72
CA CYS A 391 -9.83 14.50 -19.30
C CYS A 391 -9.67 15.80 -18.49
N ARG A 392 -8.90 16.76 -18.98
CA ARG A 392 -8.73 18.08 -18.32
C ARG A 392 -10.04 18.88 -18.30
N ALA A 393 -10.77 18.89 -19.39
CA ALA A 393 -12.06 19.56 -19.46
C ALA A 393 -13.07 18.93 -18.48
N PHE A 394 -13.08 17.61 -18.39
CA PHE A 394 -13.93 16.88 -17.46
C PHE A 394 -13.51 17.13 -16.00
N GLU A 395 -12.21 17.11 -15.69
CA GLU A 395 -11.71 17.46 -14.36
C GLU A 395 -12.13 18.87 -13.94
N ALA A 396 -11.98 19.85 -14.81
CA ALA A 396 -12.41 21.23 -14.55
C ALA A 396 -13.93 21.31 -14.29
N LYS A 397 -14.72 20.56 -15.04
CA LYS A 397 -16.18 20.49 -14.88
C LYS A 397 -16.60 19.84 -13.56
N VAL A 398 -15.92 18.77 -13.14
CA VAL A 398 -16.14 18.14 -11.83
C VAL A 398 -15.79 19.12 -10.70
N ARG A 399 -14.65 19.80 -10.79
CA ARG A 399 -14.22 20.80 -9.80
C ARG A 399 -15.18 21.98 -9.66
N SER A 400 -15.81 22.40 -10.74
CA SER A 400 -16.83 23.46 -10.73
C SER A 400 -18.24 23.00 -10.33
N GLY A 401 -18.41 21.71 -10.01
CA GLY A 401 -19.72 21.14 -9.67
C GLY A 401 -20.64 20.88 -10.87
N GLY A 402 -20.16 21.04 -12.10
CA GLY A 402 -20.93 20.81 -13.33
C GLY A 402 -21.03 19.33 -13.76
N ALA A 403 -20.26 18.43 -13.13
CA ALA A 403 -20.31 16.99 -13.34
C ALA A 403 -19.93 16.25 -12.06
N LYS A 404 -20.20 14.95 -11.99
CA LYS A 404 -19.78 14.05 -10.91
C LYS A 404 -19.05 12.86 -11.49
N LEU A 405 -18.05 12.36 -10.75
CA LEU A 405 -17.34 11.13 -11.11
C LEU A 405 -18.30 9.93 -11.08
N GLY A 406 -18.13 9.02 -12.04
CA GLY A 406 -18.93 7.79 -12.14
C GLY A 406 -20.40 8.00 -12.53
N GLU A 407 -20.83 9.22 -12.86
CA GLU A 407 -22.19 9.50 -13.30
C GLU A 407 -22.33 9.18 -14.79
N LYS A 408 -23.19 8.23 -15.12
CA LYS A 408 -23.52 7.92 -16.51
C LYS A 408 -24.67 8.78 -16.98
N LYS A 409 -24.50 9.40 -18.14
CA LYS A 409 -25.58 10.14 -18.80
C LYS A 409 -26.27 9.33 -19.89
N VAL A 410 -25.50 8.55 -20.64
CA VAL A 410 -26.00 7.76 -21.78
C VAL A 410 -25.26 6.43 -21.85
N ALA A 411 -25.95 5.34 -22.18
CA ALA A 411 -25.29 4.08 -22.49
C ALA A 411 -24.49 4.22 -23.79
N ILE A 412 -23.25 3.74 -23.77
CA ILE A 412 -22.42 3.68 -24.97
C ILE A 412 -23.01 2.61 -25.88
N VAL A 413 -23.58 3.02 -27.01
CA VAL A 413 -24.07 2.10 -28.06
C VAL A 413 -22.92 1.86 -29.03
N PRO A 414 -22.45 0.62 -29.22
CA PRO A 414 -21.40 0.35 -30.20
C PRO A 414 -21.91 0.72 -31.60
N PRO A 415 -21.08 1.30 -32.47
CA PRO A 415 -21.43 1.44 -33.87
C PRO A 415 -21.70 0.05 -34.47
N ASP A 416 -22.77 -0.09 -35.24
CA ASP A 416 -23.00 -1.27 -36.05
C ASP A 416 -22.17 -1.14 -37.33
N PRO A 417 -21.02 -1.79 -37.47
CA PRO A 417 -20.13 -1.59 -38.61
C PRO A 417 -20.68 -2.14 -39.90
N ASP A 418 -21.59 -3.09 -39.83
CA ASP A 418 -22.11 -3.81 -41.01
C ASP A 418 -23.62 -3.60 -41.26
N GLY A 419 -24.31 -2.88 -40.34
CA GLY A 419 -25.76 -2.65 -40.45
C GLY A 419 -26.62 -3.91 -40.30
N GLU A 420 -26.00 -5.03 -39.89
CA GLU A 420 -26.68 -6.31 -39.78
C GLU A 420 -27.55 -6.47 -38.52
N LEU A 421 -27.26 -5.69 -37.51
CA LEU A 421 -27.93 -5.79 -36.19
C LEU A 421 -29.31 -5.10 -36.17
N GLY A 422 -29.64 -4.33 -37.18
CA GLY A 422 -30.94 -3.70 -37.36
C GLY A 422 -31.42 -2.81 -36.20
N SER A 423 -32.61 -2.27 -36.29
CA SER A 423 -33.23 -1.40 -35.25
C SER A 423 -33.48 -2.09 -33.90
N GLY A 424 -33.18 -3.38 -33.76
CA GLY A 424 -33.26 -4.13 -32.50
C GLY A 424 -32.21 -3.73 -31.46
N TRP A 425 -31.04 -3.21 -31.88
CA TRP A 425 -29.95 -2.78 -30.96
C TRP A 425 -30.31 -1.53 -30.16
N GLU A 426 -30.91 -0.55 -30.83
CA GLU A 426 -31.36 0.67 -30.16
C GLU A 426 -32.44 0.36 -29.13
N LYS A 427 -33.31 -0.60 -29.41
CA LYS A 427 -34.34 -1.07 -28.51
C LYS A 427 -33.75 -1.82 -27.30
N MET A 428 -32.78 -2.73 -27.50
CA MET A 428 -32.08 -3.41 -26.42
C MET A 428 -31.26 -2.45 -25.54
N ALA A 429 -30.63 -1.45 -26.14
CA ALA A 429 -29.88 -0.43 -25.38
C ALA A 429 -30.85 0.44 -24.56
N ALA A 430 -32.00 0.82 -25.13
CA ALA A 430 -33.04 1.56 -24.43
C ALA A 430 -33.67 0.73 -23.28
N GLU A 431 -33.90 -0.56 -23.49
CA GLU A 431 -34.44 -1.47 -22.49
C GLU A 431 -33.44 -1.71 -21.33
N ARG A 432 -32.13 -1.80 -21.59
CA ARG A 432 -31.09 -1.83 -20.56
C ARG A 432 -31.00 -0.53 -19.75
N LEU A 433 -31.29 0.61 -20.36
CA LEU A 433 -31.34 1.91 -19.68
C LEU A 433 -32.60 2.07 -18.82
N ALA A 434 -33.72 1.53 -19.28
CA ALA A 434 -35.02 1.61 -18.59
C ALA A 434 -35.15 0.58 -17.44
N GLY A 435 -34.46 -0.56 -17.56
CA GLY A 435 -34.41 -1.61 -16.55
C GLY A 435 -33.24 -1.41 -15.59
N GLY A 436 -33.43 -0.63 -14.55
CA GLY A 436 -32.45 -0.56 -13.46
C GLY A 436 -32.07 -1.96 -12.99
N THR A 437 -30.73 -2.24 -12.98
CA THR A 437 -30.07 -3.39 -12.36
C THR A 437 -30.88 -4.68 -12.28
N THR A 438 -30.90 -5.44 -13.36
CA THR A 438 -31.27 -6.86 -13.27
C THR A 438 -30.14 -7.60 -12.57
N ARG A 439 -30.28 -7.86 -11.27
CA ARG A 439 -29.47 -8.86 -10.57
C ARG A 439 -29.65 -10.17 -11.34
N LEU A 440 -28.59 -10.67 -11.92
CA LEU A 440 -28.52 -12.07 -12.30
C LEU A 440 -28.55 -12.89 -11.00
N THR A 441 -29.72 -13.36 -10.62
CA THR A 441 -29.83 -14.48 -9.68
C THR A 441 -29.33 -15.71 -10.42
N VAL A 442 -28.15 -16.16 -10.07
CA VAL A 442 -27.69 -17.51 -10.43
C VAL A 442 -28.52 -18.45 -9.55
N ASP A 443 -29.60 -18.98 -10.11
CA ASP A 443 -30.32 -20.08 -9.49
C ASP A 443 -29.41 -21.29 -9.44
N GLY A 444 -29.26 -21.81 -8.25
CA GLY A 444 -28.41 -22.94 -7.95
C GLY A 444 -28.83 -24.24 -8.67
N ARG A 445 -27.86 -24.89 -9.20
CA ARG A 445 -27.64 -26.35 -9.15
C ARG A 445 -26.17 -26.63 -9.09
#